data_8ba69c02c5e2ab461f5853f6a9d59164
#
_entry.id   8ba69c02c5e2ab461f5853f6a9d59164
#
_cell.length_a   1.000
_cell.length_b   1.000
_cell.length_c   1.000
_cell.angle_alpha   90.00
_cell.angle_beta   90.00
_cell.angle_gamma   90.00
#
_symmetry.space_group_name_H-M   'P 1'
#
loop_
_entity.id
_entity.type
_entity.pdbx_description
1 polymer ?
#
loop_
_entity_poly.entity_id
_entity_poly.type
_entity_poly.pdbx_seq_one_letter_code
_entity_poly.pdbx_strand_id
1 'polypeptide(L)'
;MNKAEAVAGYQTEQMLYMNKPYELSAFSYNAWVDPPADMLFPLFVQSLQASGYFFAVASSPTAESTDYRLDSQLLELHQNFLHNPSVIELKVKVVLTQVTANQVIASAVIKEHVPCPNNTPYGGVVAANKSTELMTKAVTRFVIHHIPPAG
;
A
#
# COMPACT_ATOMS: atom_id res chain seq x y z
N MET A 1 2.27 -13.24 -4.82
CA MET A 1 2.59 -11.88 -4.30
C MET A 1 3.38 -12.01 -3.01
N ASN A 2 4.51 -11.35 -2.94
CA ASN A 2 5.30 -11.33 -1.71
C ASN A 2 4.68 -10.41 -0.67
N LYS A 3 4.98 -10.68 0.61
CA LYS A 3 4.54 -9.84 1.72
C LYS A 3 5.01 -8.40 1.50
N ALA A 4 4.14 -7.43 1.78
CA ALA A 4 4.48 -6.02 1.70
C ALA A 4 5.51 -5.67 2.77
N GLU A 5 6.48 -4.84 2.40
CA GLU A 5 7.51 -4.34 3.29
C GLU A 5 7.36 -2.83 3.47
N ALA A 6 7.94 -2.28 4.53
CA ALA A 6 7.94 -0.86 4.78
C ALA A 6 9.37 -0.34 4.90
N VAL A 7 9.61 0.87 4.42
CA VAL A 7 10.90 1.55 4.62
C VAL A 7 11.07 1.92 6.10
N ALA A 8 12.32 2.19 6.49
CA ALA A 8 12.62 2.64 7.86
C ALA A 8 11.78 3.87 8.22
N GLY A 9 11.29 3.92 9.46
CA GLY A 9 10.37 4.95 9.94
C GLY A 9 8.92 4.56 9.82
N TYR A 10 8.57 3.66 8.89
CA TYR A 10 7.19 3.19 8.70
C TYR A 10 7.02 1.71 9.04
N GLN A 11 8.01 1.07 9.65
CA GLN A 11 7.99 -0.32 10.11
C GLN A 11 7.41 -0.41 11.53
N THR A 12 6.35 0.32 11.81
CA THR A 12 5.79 0.46 13.14
C THR A 12 4.27 0.49 13.10
N GLU A 13 3.63 0.09 14.18
CA GLU A 13 2.19 0.24 14.40
C GLU A 13 1.82 1.62 14.90
N GLN A 14 2.80 2.48 15.18
CA GLN A 14 2.53 3.86 15.59
C GLN A 14 1.86 4.64 14.46
N MET A 15 0.83 5.40 14.81
CA MET A 15 0.19 6.33 13.90
C MET A 15 1.02 7.60 13.83
N LEU A 16 1.50 7.94 12.64
CA LEU A 16 2.46 9.02 12.44
C LEU A 16 1.80 10.28 11.87
N TYR A 17 2.37 11.43 12.19
CA TYR A 17 1.93 12.72 11.66
C TYR A 17 3.11 13.65 11.39
N MET A 18 2.86 14.66 10.57
CA MET A 18 3.82 15.71 10.25
C MET A 18 3.15 17.07 10.50
N ASN A 19 3.70 17.88 11.39
CA ASN A 19 3.28 19.25 11.60
C ASN A 19 4.41 20.26 11.37
N LYS A 20 5.60 19.77 11.07
CA LYS A 20 6.76 20.56 10.66
C LYS A 20 7.41 19.87 9.47
N PRO A 21 7.97 20.62 8.49
CA PRO A 21 8.63 20.01 7.33
C PRO A 21 9.76 19.05 7.77
N TYR A 22 9.82 17.90 7.12
CA TYR A 22 10.86 16.88 7.31
C TYR A 22 10.91 16.24 8.70
N GLU A 23 9.85 16.40 9.52
CA GLU A 23 9.80 15.82 10.87
C GLU A 23 8.55 14.96 11.02
N LEU A 24 8.77 13.66 11.28
CA LEU A 24 7.69 12.73 11.63
C LEU A 24 7.60 12.58 13.14
N SER A 25 6.39 12.60 13.65
CA SER A 25 6.08 12.37 15.08
C SER A 25 5.01 11.30 15.20
N ALA A 26 4.93 10.67 16.36
CA ALA A 26 3.92 9.66 16.64
C ALA A 26 2.84 10.22 17.56
N PHE A 27 1.56 9.92 17.28
CA PHE A 27 0.47 10.23 18.20
C PHE A 27 0.65 9.45 19.51
N SER A 28 0.48 10.12 20.64
CA SER A 28 0.72 9.54 21.97
C SER A 28 -0.33 8.51 22.37
N TYR A 29 -1.57 8.64 21.89
CA TYR A 29 -2.70 7.83 22.34
C TYR A 29 -3.36 7.03 21.22
N ASN A 30 -2.79 7.05 20.02
CA ASN A 30 -3.36 6.39 18.84
C ASN A 30 -2.30 5.56 18.14
N ALA A 31 -2.66 4.35 17.79
CA ALA A 31 -1.80 3.43 17.03
C ALA A 31 -2.67 2.58 16.09
N TRP A 32 -2.04 2.05 15.04
CA TRP A 32 -2.67 1.05 14.20
C TRP A 32 -2.69 -0.30 14.95
N VAL A 33 -3.64 -1.18 14.61
CA VAL A 33 -3.72 -2.53 15.20
C VAL A 33 -2.45 -3.34 14.89
N ASP A 34 -1.97 -3.22 13.66
CA ASP A 34 -0.74 -3.82 13.18
C ASP A 34 0.06 -2.80 12.37
N PRO A 35 1.35 -3.04 12.08
CA PRO A 35 2.07 -2.20 11.15
C PRO A 35 1.31 -2.09 9.83
N PRO A 36 1.17 -0.88 9.24
CA PRO A 36 0.33 -0.67 8.05
C PRO A 36 0.67 -1.57 6.87
N ALA A 37 1.94 -1.88 6.62
CA ALA A 37 2.31 -2.79 5.54
C ALA A 37 1.68 -4.16 5.72
N ASP A 38 1.60 -4.65 6.97
CA ASP A 38 1.00 -5.95 7.28
C ASP A 38 -0.53 -5.93 7.12
N MET A 39 -1.17 -4.75 7.26
CA MET A 39 -2.60 -4.59 7.03
C MET A 39 -2.94 -4.41 5.56
N LEU A 40 -2.09 -3.73 4.81
CA LEU A 40 -2.29 -3.47 3.37
C LEU A 40 -2.14 -4.74 2.53
N PHE A 41 -1.18 -5.58 2.86
CA PHE A 41 -0.86 -6.76 2.07
C PHE A 41 -2.06 -7.68 1.82
N PRO A 42 -2.86 -8.09 2.84
CA PRO A 42 -4.03 -8.92 2.60
C PRO A 42 -5.07 -8.25 1.70
N LEU A 43 -5.20 -6.94 1.77
CA LEU A 43 -6.15 -6.19 0.95
C LEU A 43 -5.75 -6.22 -0.52
N PHE A 44 -4.46 -6.09 -0.82
CA PHE A 44 -3.96 -6.21 -2.18
C PHE A 44 -4.21 -7.62 -2.75
N VAL A 45 -3.92 -8.65 -1.95
CA VAL A 45 -4.17 -10.04 -2.35
C VAL A 45 -5.66 -10.26 -2.62
N GLN A 46 -6.54 -9.82 -1.74
CA GLN A 46 -7.98 -9.96 -1.90
C GLN A 46 -8.49 -9.24 -3.16
N SER A 47 -7.99 -8.04 -3.43
CA SER A 47 -8.39 -7.28 -4.61
C SER A 47 -7.97 -7.97 -5.90
N LEU A 48 -6.75 -8.51 -5.95
CA LEU A 48 -6.27 -9.26 -7.10
C LEU A 48 -7.09 -10.53 -7.33
N GLN A 49 -7.42 -11.26 -6.27
CA GLN A 49 -8.27 -12.44 -6.35
C GLN A 49 -9.69 -12.08 -6.80
N ALA A 50 -10.27 -11.02 -6.24
CA ALA A 50 -11.63 -10.60 -6.55
C ALA A 50 -11.78 -10.06 -7.97
N SER A 51 -10.69 -9.62 -8.60
CA SER A 51 -10.72 -9.12 -9.99
C SER A 51 -11.13 -10.20 -10.99
N GLY A 52 -10.92 -11.48 -10.64
CA GLY A 52 -11.19 -12.60 -11.54
C GLY A 52 -10.28 -12.65 -12.77
N TYR A 53 -9.30 -11.78 -12.85
CA TYR A 53 -8.41 -11.63 -14.00
C TYR A 53 -7.34 -12.72 -14.06
N PHE A 54 -6.91 -13.22 -12.88
CA PHE A 54 -5.83 -14.18 -12.77
C PHE A 54 -6.36 -15.57 -12.49
N PHE A 55 -5.66 -16.59 -13.03
CA PHE A 55 -6.01 -17.99 -12.77
C PHE A 55 -5.89 -18.32 -11.28
N ALA A 56 -4.80 -17.89 -10.64
CA ALA A 56 -4.58 -18.06 -9.23
C ALA A 56 -3.71 -16.94 -8.67
N VAL A 57 -3.99 -16.52 -7.43
CA VAL A 57 -3.19 -15.54 -6.71
C VAL A 57 -2.78 -16.16 -5.38
N ALA A 58 -1.47 -16.30 -5.16
CA ALA A 58 -0.90 -16.82 -3.93
C ALA A 58 -0.32 -15.68 -3.09
N SER A 59 -0.49 -15.74 -1.78
CA SER A 59 -0.04 -14.70 -0.85
C SER A 59 1.38 -14.91 -0.33
N SER A 60 2.00 -16.03 -0.64
CA SER A 60 3.37 -16.34 -0.22
C SER A 60 4.08 -17.14 -1.29
N PRO A 61 5.42 -17.17 -1.26
CA PRO A 61 6.16 -18.06 -2.15
C PRO A 61 5.69 -19.49 -1.94
N THR A 62 5.31 -20.15 -3.02
CA THR A 62 4.91 -21.56 -3.01
C THR A 62 5.96 -22.38 -3.71
N ALA A 63 5.94 -23.70 -3.49
CA ALA A 63 6.81 -24.63 -4.19
C ALA A 63 6.45 -24.73 -5.68
N GLU A 64 5.24 -24.31 -6.04
CA GLU A 64 4.79 -24.27 -7.43
C GLU A 64 5.30 -23.02 -8.12
N SER A 65 5.67 -23.17 -9.38
CA SER A 65 6.13 -22.03 -10.18
C SER A 65 4.97 -21.06 -10.44
N THR A 66 5.24 -19.78 -10.22
CA THR A 66 4.36 -18.70 -10.64
C THR A 66 4.96 -17.99 -11.83
N ASP A 67 4.11 -17.43 -12.70
CA ASP A 67 4.61 -16.71 -13.89
C ASP A 67 5.07 -15.29 -13.53
N TYR A 68 4.41 -14.68 -12.54
CA TYR A 68 4.66 -13.29 -12.15
C TYR A 68 4.74 -13.16 -10.63
N ARG A 69 5.56 -12.20 -10.20
CA ARG A 69 5.68 -11.82 -8.79
C ARG A 69 5.45 -10.33 -8.64
N LEU A 70 4.57 -9.96 -7.72
CA LEU A 70 4.37 -8.57 -7.32
C LEU A 70 4.99 -8.34 -5.95
N ASP A 71 5.90 -7.39 -5.89
CA ASP A 71 6.48 -6.89 -4.65
C ASP A 71 5.95 -5.50 -4.37
N SER A 72 5.62 -5.23 -3.12
CA SER A 72 5.14 -3.92 -2.68
C SER A 72 5.95 -3.43 -1.49
N GLN A 73 6.15 -2.12 -1.44
CA GLN A 73 6.89 -1.47 -0.37
C GLN A 73 6.14 -0.21 0.06
N LEU A 74 5.79 -0.13 1.34
CA LEU A 74 5.19 1.07 1.92
C LEU A 74 6.28 2.12 2.09
N LEU A 75 6.14 3.25 1.41
CA LEU A 75 7.10 4.35 1.48
C LEU A 75 6.68 5.42 2.47
N GLU A 76 5.37 5.71 2.55
CA GLU A 76 4.82 6.72 3.46
C GLU A 76 3.39 6.38 3.86
N LEU A 77 3.07 6.62 5.12
CA LEU A 77 1.70 6.71 5.63
C LEU A 77 1.71 7.61 6.85
N HIS A 78 1.21 8.84 6.70
CA HIS A 78 1.13 9.78 7.80
C HIS A 78 0.04 10.81 7.55
N GLN A 79 -0.38 11.48 8.62
CA GLN A 79 -1.29 12.61 8.55
C GLN A 79 -0.47 13.90 8.49
N ASN A 80 -0.66 14.67 7.43
CA ASN A 80 0.12 15.90 7.20
C ASN A 80 -0.71 17.11 7.59
N PHE A 81 -0.32 17.77 8.69
CA PHE A 81 -0.96 18.98 9.21
C PHE A 81 -0.41 20.28 8.59
N LEU A 82 0.53 20.19 7.66
CA LEU A 82 1.00 21.36 6.90
C LEU A 82 -0.06 21.87 5.92
N HIS A 83 -1.06 21.03 5.63
CA HIS A 83 -2.24 21.39 4.86
C HIS A 83 -3.44 21.62 5.78
N ASN A 84 -4.38 22.47 5.36
CA ASN A 84 -5.63 22.71 6.09
C ASN A 84 -6.82 22.57 5.12
N PRO A 85 -7.67 21.53 5.25
CA PRO A 85 -7.60 20.47 6.28
C PRO A 85 -6.34 19.61 6.14
N SER A 86 -6.00 18.88 7.21
CA SER A 86 -4.91 17.91 7.16
C SER A 86 -5.20 16.84 6.11
N VAL A 87 -4.15 16.20 5.60
CA VAL A 87 -4.22 15.24 4.52
C VAL A 87 -3.53 13.96 4.94
N ILE A 88 -4.12 12.80 4.67
CA ILE A 88 -3.40 11.54 4.72
C ILE A 88 -2.61 11.38 3.43
N GLU A 89 -1.33 11.11 3.57
CA GLU A 89 -0.43 10.80 2.48
C GLU A 89 -0.03 9.33 2.56
N LEU A 90 -0.39 8.58 1.52
CA LEU A 90 -0.05 7.16 1.38
C LEU A 90 0.73 6.98 0.09
N LYS A 91 1.91 6.37 0.21
CA LYS A 91 2.77 6.12 -0.94
C LYS A 91 3.27 4.68 -0.89
N VAL A 92 3.08 3.96 -1.99
CA VAL A 92 3.49 2.56 -2.12
C VAL A 92 4.23 2.40 -3.44
N LYS A 93 5.39 1.74 -3.37
CA LYS A 93 6.11 1.30 -4.57
C LYS A 93 5.72 -0.13 -4.88
N VAL A 94 5.42 -0.41 -6.14
CA VAL A 94 5.14 -1.76 -6.63
C VAL A 94 6.10 -2.12 -7.75
N VAL A 95 6.55 -3.38 -7.74
CA VAL A 95 7.45 -3.94 -8.75
C VAL A 95 6.88 -5.25 -9.23
N LEU A 96 6.65 -5.36 -10.52
CA LEU A 96 6.13 -6.56 -11.15
C LEU A 96 7.24 -7.24 -11.92
N THR A 97 7.51 -8.50 -11.58
CA THR A 97 8.57 -9.31 -12.16
C THR A 97 7.97 -10.49 -12.91
N GLN A 98 8.43 -10.73 -14.12
CA GLN A 98 8.17 -11.99 -14.83
C GLN A 98 9.20 -13.01 -14.36
N VAL A 99 8.73 -13.98 -13.57
CA VAL A 99 9.62 -14.94 -12.89
C VAL A 99 10.35 -15.85 -13.89
N THR A 100 9.63 -16.31 -14.93
CA THR A 100 10.19 -17.21 -15.94
C THR A 100 11.35 -16.59 -16.71
N ALA A 101 11.30 -15.27 -16.94
CA ALA A 101 12.38 -14.54 -17.62
C ALA A 101 13.34 -13.85 -16.64
N ASN A 102 13.07 -13.95 -15.35
CA ASN A 102 13.82 -13.24 -14.28
C ASN A 102 14.02 -11.77 -14.61
N GLN A 103 12.95 -11.11 -15.02
CA GLN A 103 13.00 -9.73 -15.51
C GLN A 103 11.89 -8.87 -14.90
N VAL A 104 12.25 -7.70 -14.39
CA VAL A 104 11.26 -6.69 -13.99
C VAL A 104 10.60 -6.15 -15.26
N ILE A 105 9.27 -6.26 -15.32
CA ILE A 105 8.52 -5.80 -16.49
C ILE A 105 7.86 -4.45 -16.25
N ALA A 106 7.62 -4.08 -15.00
CA ALA A 106 7.03 -2.78 -14.66
C ALA A 106 7.29 -2.44 -13.20
N SER A 107 7.42 -1.15 -12.92
CA SER A 107 7.44 -0.63 -11.55
C SER A 107 6.75 0.72 -11.52
N ALA A 108 6.17 1.07 -10.37
CA ALA A 108 5.53 2.35 -10.20
C ALA A 108 5.56 2.76 -8.72
N VAL A 109 5.53 4.06 -8.47
CA VAL A 109 5.26 4.62 -7.16
C VAL A 109 3.87 5.24 -7.24
N ILE A 110 2.95 4.69 -6.44
CA ILE A 110 1.55 5.13 -6.42
C ILE A 110 1.35 5.97 -5.17
N LYS A 111 0.76 7.15 -5.34
CA LYS A 111 0.50 8.11 -4.27
C LYS A 111 -0.99 8.37 -4.16
N GLU A 112 -1.48 8.36 -2.92
CA GLU A 112 -2.85 8.75 -2.61
C GLU A 112 -2.82 9.82 -1.53
N HIS A 113 -3.46 10.95 -1.79
CA HIS A 113 -3.59 12.06 -0.85
C HIS A 113 -5.06 12.32 -0.61
N VAL A 114 -5.52 12.06 0.61
CA VAL A 114 -6.94 12.18 0.97
C VAL A 114 -7.11 13.20 2.08
N PRO A 115 -7.91 14.26 1.86
CA PRO A 115 -8.19 15.23 2.91
C PRO A 115 -8.93 14.58 4.08
N CYS A 116 -8.52 14.94 5.29
CA CYS A 116 -9.19 14.47 6.50
C CYS A 116 -10.47 15.26 6.74
N PRO A 117 -11.56 14.62 7.20
CA PRO A 117 -12.80 15.34 7.51
C PRO A 117 -12.64 16.33 8.66
N ASN A 118 -11.66 16.10 9.54
CA ASN A 118 -11.28 17.03 10.59
C ASN A 118 -9.80 16.81 10.95
N ASN A 119 -9.23 17.76 11.70
CA ASN A 119 -7.81 17.74 12.06
C ASN A 119 -7.57 16.98 13.36
N THR A 120 -8.03 15.73 13.43
CA THR A 120 -7.88 14.84 14.59
C THR A 120 -7.27 13.52 14.13
N PRO A 121 -6.71 12.69 15.05
CA PRO A 121 -6.27 11.36 14.69
C PRO A 121 -7.39 10.50 14.09
N TYR A 122 -8.61 10.63 14.60
CA TYR A 122 -9.78 9.91 14.04
C TYR A 122 -10.07 10.35 12.60
N GLY A 123 -10.00 11.66 12.33
CA GLY A 123 -10.10 12.16 10.95
C GLY A 123 -9.05 11.57 10.04
N GLY A 124 -7.83 11.38 10.57
CA GLY A 124 -6.77 10.67 9.86
C GLY A 124 -7.10 9.22 9.57
N VAL A 125 -7.74 8.51 10.50
CA VAL A 125 -8.17 7.11 10.28
C VAL A 125 -9.21 7.04 9.16
N VAL A 126 -10.19 7.93 9.15
CA VAL A 126 -11.22 7.97 8.10
C VAL A 126 -10.58 8.20 6.73
N ALA A 127 -9.67 9.17 6.62
CA ALA A 127 -8.96 9.45 5.38
C ALA A 127 -8.02 8.30 4.98
N ALA A 128 -7.37 7.65 5.95
CA ALA A 128 -6.51 6.50 5.68
C ALA A 128 -7.30 5.31 5.10
N ASN A 129 -8.51 5.05 5.61
CA ASN A 129 -9.37 4.02 5.06
C ASN A 129 -9.73 4.32 3.60
N LYS A 130 -10.02 5.57 3.28
CA LYS A 130 -10.31 5.98 1.90
C LYS A 130 -9.07 5.87 1.01
N SER A 131 -7.92 6.29 1.50
CA SER A 131 -6.67 6.20 0.73
C SER A 131 -6.27 4.75 0.47
N THR A 132 -6.52 3.85 1.43
CA THR A 132 -6.28 2.41 1.29
C THR A 132 -7.18 1.81 0.20
N GLU A 133 -8.46 2.18 0.18
CA GLU A 133 -9.40 1.75 -0.87
C GLU A 133 -8.89 2.18 -2.25
N LEU A 134 -8.50 3.44 -2.39
CA LEU A 134 -7.99 3.96 -3.66
C LEU A 134 -6.67 3.29 -4.06
N MET A 135 -5.77 3.09 -3.11
CA MET A 135 -4.48 2.43 -3.35
C MET A 135 -4.68 0.97 -3.80
N THR A 136 -5.58 0.25 -3.16
CA THR A 136 -5.87 -1.14 -3.50
C THR A 136 -6.38 -1.26 -4.94
N LYS A 137 -7.29 -0.36 -5.34
CA LYS A 137 -7.78 -0.30 -6.71
C LYS A 137 -6.67 0.05 -7.71
N ALA A 138 -5.80 0.99 -7.35
CA ALA A 138 -4.71 1.41 -8.21
C ALA A 138 -3.67 0.31 -8.41
N VAL A 139 -3.32 -0.44 -7.37
CA VAL A 139 -2.41 -1.58 -7.46
C VAL A 139 -3.00 -2.66 -8.36
N THR A 140 -4.27 -2.99 -8.19
CA THR A 140 -4.94 -3.98 -9.04
C THR A 140 -4.94 -3.57 -10.51
N ARG A 141 -5.26 -2.30 -10.81
CA ARG A 141 -5.20 -1.78 -12.19
C ARG A 141 -3.80 -1.83 -12.78
N PHE A 142 -2.79 -1.51 -11.98
CA PHE A 142 -1.39 -1.58 -12.40
C PHE A 142 -1.03 -3.01 -12.84
N VAL A 143 -1.38 -4.02 -12.04
CA VAL A 143 -1.06 -5.41 -12.35
C VAL A 143 -1.82 -5.87 -13.60
N ILE A 144 -3.12 -5.57 -13.68
CA ILE A 144 -3.94 -5.94 -14.84
C ILE A 144 -3.41 -5.32 -16.13
N HIS A 145 -2.95 -4.07 -16.05
CA HIS A 145 -2.43 -3.35 -17.21
C HIS A 145 -1.17 -4.00 -17.79
N HIS A 146 -0.34 -4.61 -16.94
CA HIS A 146 0.96 -5.13 -17.34
C HIS A 146 1.02 -6.65 -17.52
N ILE A 147 -0.02 -7.39 -17.15
CA ILE A 147 -0.10 -8.85 -17.31
C ILE A 147 -1.21 -9.18 -18.32
N PRO A 148 -0.93 -10.01 -19.35
CA PRO A 148 -1.98 -10.45 -20.25
C PRO A 148 -2.99 -11.36 -19.54
N PRO A 149 -4.27 -11.41 -20.01
CA PRO A 149 -5.28 -12.25 -19.39
C PRO A 149 -4.87 -13.72 -19.34
N ALA A 150 -5.23 -14.41 -18.24
CA ALA A 150 -5.07 -15.85 -18.12
C ALA A 150 -6.05 -16.57 -19.03
N GLY A 151 -5.59 -17.53 -19.77
CA GLY A 151 -6.42 -18.34 -20.65
C GLY A 151 -6.03 -18.31 -22.08
#